data_894069ae7fc79ffa688606ee6fb98673
#
_entry.id   894069ae7fc79ffa688606ee6fb98673
#
_cell.length_a   1.000
_cell.length_b   1.000
_cell.length_c   1.000
_cell.angle_alpha   90.00
_cell.angle_beta   90.00
_cell.angle_gamma   90.00
#
_symmetry.space_group_name_H-M   'P 1'
#
loop_
_entity.id
_entity.type
_entity.pdbx_description
1 polymer ?
#
loop_
_entity_poly.entity_id
_entity_poly.type
_entity_poly.pdbx_seq_one_letter_code
_entity_poly.pdbx_strand_id
1 'polypeptide(L)'
;MRRIAAIGLLCASLFAPDASAQQKIESLDLTVTTTPAIATDYLFRGISQTRSRPALQLGLDVAHGSGFYVGAFGSNVAFMGASARQEVDALAGYRFEALSVQWDIGAIYYAYPGFRSAPGQFDLDYTEVMLKATREIDSHKLLATLAWSPDFFGRSGTGIYVEGGADIALPMEFTLAGRIGHQWIQRNVRFGAPDYLNWSIAISRPLVAGFTLAVGYYDTNVSRAQCGGGQTICAPRAMVTLSRPF
;
A
#
# COMPACT_ATOMS: atom_id res chain seq x y z
N MET A 1 22.52 -1.28 -19.58
CA MET A 1 22.12 -0.66 -18.29
C MET A 1 20.60 -0.67 -18.25
N ARG A 2 20.01 -1.65 -17.57
CA ARG A 2 18.54 -1.75 -17.42
C ARG A 2 18.12 -0.79 -16.32
N ARG A 3 17.22 0.12 -16.64
CA ARG A 3 16.75 1.16 -15.74
C ARG A 3 15.85 0.55 -14.66
N ILE A 4 16.17 0.79 -13.41
CA ILE A 4 15.40 0.35 -12.23
C ILE A 4 14.14 1.20 -12.18
N ALA A 5 12.99 0.60 -12.47
CA ALA A 5 11.70 1.24 -12.21
C ALA A 5 11.36 1.03 -10.74
N ALA A 6 11.44 2.10 -9.97
CA ALA A 6 11.14 2.09 -8.56
C ALA A 6 9.65 2.28 -8.33
N ILE A 7 9.01 1.32 -7.70
CA ILE A 7 7.62 1.43 -7.28
C ILE A 7 7.55 1.07 -5.81
N GLY A 8 7.22 2.02 -5.02
CA GLY A 8 6.89 1.80 -3.63
C GLY A 8 5.70 2.64 -3.26
N LEU A 9 4.52 2.10 -3.34
CA LEU A 9 3.40 2.61 -2.57
C LEU A 9 2.57 1.46 -2.01
N LEU A 10 2.25 1.61 -0.74
CA LEU A 10 1.36 0.73 -0.01
C LEU A 10 -0.02 0.75 -0.64
N CYS A 11 -0.37 -0.20 -1.30
CA CYS A 11 -1.65 -0.76 -1.68
C CYS A 11 -1.48 -1.45 -3.00
N ALA A 12 -1.41 -2.76 -2.97
CA ALA A 12 -1.32 -3.62 -4.14
C ALA A 12 -0.24 -3.13 -5.13
N SER A 13 0.97 -3.66 -5.03
CA SER A 13 2.09 -3.49 -5.96
C SER A 13 1.74 -4.00 -7.36
N LEU A 14 0.82 -3.31 -8.05
CA LEU A 14 0.34 -3.67 -9.37
C LEU A 14 0.88 -2.76 -10.48
N PHE A 15 1.89 -1.91 -10.19
CA PHE A 15 2.29 -0.91 -11.17
C PHE A 15 3.77 -1.02 -11.52
N ALA A 16 4.06 -1.50 -12.71
CA ALA A 16 5.27 -1.15 -13.42
C ALA A 16 4.95 0.09 -14.28
N PRO A 17 5.48 1.30 -14.01
CA PRO A 17 5.28 2.42 -14.89
C PRO A 17 6.01 2.18 -16.21
N ASP A 18 5.35 2.44 -17.32
CA ASP A 18 6.02 2.61 -18.58
C ASP A 18 7.06 3.75 -18.44
N ALA A 19 8.22 3.59 -19.07
CA ALA A 19 9.33 4.55 -18.99
C ALA A 19 8.97 5.98 -19.49
N SER A 20 7.79 6.16 -20.07
CA SER A 20 7.23 7.43 -20.56
C SER A 20 6.45 8.21 -19.48
N ALA A 21 6.18 7.60 -18.32
CA ALA A 21 5.33 8.14 -17.27
C ALA A 21 6.13 8.79 -16.12
N GLN A 22 7.42 9.00 -16.28
CA GLN A 22 8.32 9.56 -15.26
C GLN A 22 8.95 10.85 -15.78
N GLN A 23 8.87 11.93 -15.00
CA GLN A 23 9.59 13.16 -15.30
C GLN A 23 11.01 13.10 -14.72
N LYS A 24 12.02 13.06 -15.59
CA LYS A 24 13.41 13.09 -15.18
C LYS A 24 13.95 14.52 -15.21
N ILE A 25 14.49 14.97 -14.07
CA ILE A 25 15.21 16.25 -13.93
C ILE A 25 16.69 15.92 -13.97
N GLU A 26 17.27 15.88 -15.16
CA GLU A 26 18.66 15.43 -15.39
C GLU A 26 19.69 16.21 -14.56
N SER A 27 19.52 17.52 -14.41
CA SER A 27 20.46 18.37 -13.66
C SER A 27 20.56 18.04 -12.17
N LEU A 28 19.53 17.37 -11.63
CA LEU A 28 19.45 16.99 -10.21
C LEU A 28 19.47 15.48 -10.03
N ASP A 29 19.59 14.70 -11.11
CA ASP A 29 19.44 13.23 -11.10
C ASP A 29 18.19 12.75 -10.38
N LEU A 30 17.09 13.50 -10.52
CA LEU A 30 15.80 13.20 -9.90
C LEU A 30 14.84 12.59 -10.92
N THR A 31 14.07 11.62 -10.45
CA THR A 31 12.91 11.06 -11.17
C THR A 31 11.68 11.33 -10.34
N VAL A 32 10.70 12.02 -10.92
CA VAL A 32 9.43 12.33 -10.28
C VAL A 32 8.34 11.49 -10.93
N THR A 33 7.55 10.81 -10.12
CA THR A 33 6.41 10.01 -10.57
C THR A 33 5.18 10.40 -9.76
N THR A 34 4.09 10.73 -10.44
CA THR A 34 2.78 10.93 -9.81
C THR A 34 1.84 9.82 -10.27
N THR A 35 1.04 9.27 -9.36
CA THR A 35 0.12 8.16 -9.68
C THR A 35 -1.26 8.43 -9.10
N PRO A 36 -2.12 9.15 -9.83
CA PRO A 36 -3.54 9.19 -9.51
C PRO A 36 -4.19 7.83 -9.73
N ALA A 37 -5.15 7.48 -8.88
CA ALA A 37 -5.95 6.28 -8.98
C ALA A 37 -7.39 6.52 -8.50
N ILE A 38 -8.31 5.76 -9.09
CA ILE A 38 -9.67 5.60 -8.57
C ILE A 38 -9.91 4.12 -8.30
N ALA A 39 -10.52 3.81 -7.18
CA ALA A 39 -10.83 2.45 -6.79
C ALA A 39 -12.24 2.35 -6.22
N THR A 40 -12.83 1.15 -6.28
CA THR A 40 -14.16 0.90 -5.69
C THR A 40 -14.13 0.83 -4.17
N ASP A 41 -12.94 0.66 -3.57
CA ASP A 41 -12.65 0.69 -2.14
C ASP A 41 -11.19 1.09 -1.93
N TYR A 42 -10.80 1.42 -0.70
CA TYR A 42 -9.42 1.51 -0.26
C TYR A 42 -9.17 0.43 0.80
N LEU A 43 -8.26 -0.48 0.52
CA LEU A 43 -7.92 -1.59 1.42
C LEU A 43 -6.50 -1.41 1.98
N PHE A 44 -6.39 -1.46 3.29
CA PHE A 44 -5.12 -1.54 3.99
C PHE A 44 -5.01 -2.91 4.67
N ARG A 45 -4.10 -3.76 4.18
CA ARG A 45 -3.92 -5.14 4.69
C ARG A 45 -5.25 -5.91 4.80
N GLY A 46 -6.07 -5.85 3.74
CA GLY A 46 -7.36 -6.52 3.65
C GLY A 46 -8.54 -5.81 4.34
N ILE A 47 -8.30 -4.75 5.12
CA ILE A 47 -9.34 -4.00 5.85
C ILE A 47 -9.70 -2.72 5.10
N SER A 48 -10.99 -2.51 4.85
CA SER A 48 -11.51 -1.33 4.14
C SER A 48 -11.33 -0.05 4.96
N GLN A 49 -10.71 0.94 4.33
CA GLN A 49 -10.48 2.28 4.89
C GLN A 49 -11.61 3.25 4.51
N THR A 50 -12.42 2.93 3.49
CA THR A 50 -13.53 3.78 3.01
C THR A 50 -14.92 3.21 3.34
N ARG A 51 -14.99 2.11 4.09
CA ARG A 51 -16.25 1.39 4.39
C ARG A 51 -16.95 0.93 3.11
N SER A 52 -16.19 0.29 2.21
CA SER A 52 -16.66 -0.21 0.91
C SER A 52 -17.24 0.89 0.01
N ARG A 53 -16.64 2.08 0.02
CA ARG A 53 -17.00 3.21 -0.83
C ARG A 53 -15.83 3.57 -1.74
N PRO A 54 -16.09 4.22 -2.88
CA PRO A 54 -15.04 4.62 -3.79
C PRO A 54 -13.94 5.46 -3.12
N ALA A 55 -12.71 5.21 -3.55
CA ALA A 55 -11.52 5.93 -3.16
C ALA A 55 -10.95 6.73 -4.34
N LEU A 56 -10.52 7.97 -4.05
CA LEU A 56 -9.66 8.78 -4.90
C LEU A 56 -8.29 8.82 -4.24
N GLN A 57 -7.26 8.45 -4.98
CA GLN A 57 -5.92 8.29 -4.45
C GLN A 57 -4.91 9.02 -5.31
N LEU A 58 -3.87 9.56 -4.68
CA LEU A 58 -2.75 10.19 -5.36
C LEU A 58 -1.46 9.77 -4.69
N GLY A 59 -0.54 9.19 -5.45
CA GLY A 59 0.84 8.93 -5.04
C GLY A 59 1.80 9.92 -5.67
N LEU A 60 2.84 10.28 -4.93
CA LEU A 60 4.01 11.03 -5.37
C LEU A 60 5.26 10.28 -4.93
N ASP A 61 6.21 10.09 -5.85
CA ASP A 61 7.54 9.54 -5.58
C ASP A 61 8.58 10.45 -6.24
N VAL A 62 9.57 10.87 -5.48
CA VAL A 62 10.72 11.65 -5.95
C VAL A 62 11.97 10.86 -5.59
N ALA A 63 12.56 10.19 -6.56
CA ALA A 63 13.74 9.34 -6.40
C ALA A 63 14.98 10.01 -6.96
N HIS A 64 16.08 9.95 -6.22
CA HIS A 64 17.39 10.37 -6.65
C HIS A 64 18.20 9.17 -7.16
N GLY A 65 19.08 9.36 -8.15
CA GLY A 65 19.89 8.30 -8.74
C GLY A 65 20.81 7.56 -7.76
N SER A 66 21.10 8.14 -6.59
CA SER A 66 21.82 7.47 -5.50
C SER A 66 21.01 6.39 -4.77
N GLY A 67 19.69 6.31 -5.00
CA GLY A 67 18.78 5.40 -4.33
C GLY A 67 17.92 6.02 -3.23
N PHE A 68 18.24 7.22 -2.74
CA PHE A 68 17.37 7.93 -1.80
C PHE A 68 16.07 8.37 -2.48
N TYR A 69 14.98 8.32 -1.74
CA TYR A 69 13.69 8.82 -2.21
C TYR A 69 12.87 9.45 -1.09
N VAL A 70 11.98 10.34 -1.49
CA VAL A 70 10.89 10.83 -0.66
C VAL A 70 9.57 10.68 -1.43
N GLY A 71 8.48 10.55 -0.72
CA GLY A 71 7.18 10.40 -1.34
C GLY A 71 6.05 10.90 -0.46
N ALA A 72 4.88 10.98 -1.06
CA ALA A 72 3.63 11.26 -0.38
C ALA A 72 2.52 10.41 -0.97
N PHE A 73 1.53 10.11 -0.15
CA PHE A 73 0.30 9.47 -0.60
C PHE A 73 -0.89 10.18 0.04
N GLY A 74 -1.99 10.24 -0.67
CA GLY A 74 -3.25 10.76 -0.15
C GLY A 74 -4.43 9.95 -0.64
N SER A 75 -5.42 9.76 0.25
CA SER A 75 -6.68 9.10 -0.05
C SER A 75 -7.81 9.65 0.82
N ASN A 76 -9.05 9.56 0.33
CA ASN A 76 -10.19 9.69 1.23
C ASN A 76 -10.35 8.44 2.09
N VAL A 77 -10.76 8.64 3.35
CA VAL A 77 -11.06 7.56 4.30
C VAL A 77 -12.41 7.79 5.00
N ALA A 78 -12.95 6.74 5.63
CA ALA A 78 -14.19 6.82 6.39
C ALA A 78 -14.19 5.79 7.52
N PHE A 79 -13.79 6.18 8.71
CA PHE A 79 -13.82 5.31 9.89
C PHE A 79 -15.10 5.51 10.67
N MET A 80 -15.67 4.41 11.21
CA MET A 80 -16.86 4.48 12.04
C MET A 80 -16.54 5.14 13.39
N GLY A 81 -17.32 6.13 13.76
CA GLY A 81 -17.12 6.84 15.02
C GLY A 81 -15.96 7.84 15.03
N ALA A 82 -15.25 8.03 13.90
CA ALA A 82 -14.18 9.01 13.77
C ALA A 82 -14.53 10.12 12.76
N SER A 83 -13.99 11.31 12.98
CA SER A 83 -14.16 12.46 12.08
C SER A 83 -13.17 12.46 10.91
N ALA A 84 -12.21 11.53 10.88
CA ALA A 84 -11.24 11.41 9.79
C ALA A 84 -11.95 11.24 8.43
N ARG A 85 -11.54 12.03 7.43
CA ARG A 85 -12.09 11.98 6.06
C ARG A 85 -11.01 11.80 5.01
N GLN A 86 -9.77 11.99 5.38
CA GLN A 86 -8.61 11.88 4.51
C GLN A 86 -7.42 11.31 5.28
N GLU A 87 -6.59 10.60 4.56
CA GLU A 87 -5.28 10.10 4.95
C GLU A 87 -4.24 10.80 4.08
N VAL A 88 -3.15 11.23 4.69
CA VAL A 88 -2.00 11.81 4.02
C VAL A 88 -0.76 11.18 4.62
N ASP A 89 0.04 10.54 3.80
CA ASP A 89 1.26 9.86 4.24
C ASP A 89 2.48 10.57 3.70
N ALA A 90 3.52 10.64 4.52
CA ALA A 90 4.86 11.07 4.12
C ALA A 90 5.80 9.86 4.19
N LEU A 91 6.57 9.67 3.13
CA LEU A 91 7.47 8.53 2.97
C LEU A 91 8.90 9.04 2.74
N ALA A 92 9.88 8.31 3.26
CA ALA A 92 11.29 8.49 2.90
C ALA A 92 12.02 7.16 3.03
N GLY A 93 13.02 6.94 2.18
CA GLY A 93 13.76 5.69 2.23
C GLY A 93 14.95 5.64 1.28
N TYR A 94 15.49 4.45 1.17
CA TYR A 94 16.64 4.13 0.34
C TYR A 94 16.44 2.81 -0.38
N ARG A 95 16.58 2.82 -1.70
CA ARG A 95 16.48 1.65 -2.60
C ARG A 95 17.86 1.30 -3.12
N PHE A 96 18.19 0.01 -3.08
CA PHE A 96 19.45 -0.50 -3.60
C PHE A 96 19.29 -1.93 -4.10
N GLU A 97 20.22 -2.38 -4.92
CA GLU A 97 20.27 -3.77 -5.38
C GLU A 97 21.47 -4.49 -4.72
N ALA A 98 21.19 -5.66 -4.15
CA ALA A 98 22.20 -6.58 -3.65
C ALA A 98 21.73 -8.02 -3.85
N LEU A 99 22.64 -8.91 -4.28
CA LEU A 99 22.38 -10.35 -4.50
C LEU A 99 21.21 -10.62 -5.47
N SER A 100 21.09 -9.80 -6.51
CA SER A 100 19.97 -9.84 -7.48
C SER A 100 18.58 -9.67 -6.82
N VAL A 101 18.54 -8.99 -5.68
CA VAL A 101 17.33 -8.58 -4.98
C VAL A 101 17.33 -7.06 -4.90
N GLN A 102 16.21 -6.45 -5.24
CA GLN A 102 15.97 -5.04 -5.00
C GLN A 102 15.45 -4.87 -3.57
N TRP A 103 16.17 -4.12 -2.78
CA TRP A 103 15.86 -3.78 -1.40
C TRP A 103 15.31 -2.37 -1.31
N ASP A 104 14.32 -2.18 -0.46
CA ASP A 104 13.76 -0.88 -0.12
C ASP A 104 13.62 -0.80 1.40
N ILE A 105 14.39 0.08 2.03
CA ILE A 105 14.31 0.37 3.46
C ILE A 105 13.75 1.78 3.60
N GLY A 106 12.62 1.93 4.27
CA GLY A 106 11.96 3.21 4.40
C GLY A 106 11.14 3.36 5.65
N ALA A 107 10.67 4.58 5.87
CA ALA A 107 9.72 4.92 6.90
C ALA A 107 8.52 5.62 6.28
N ILE A 108 7.36 5.40 6.87
CA ILE A 108 6.09 6.06 6.50
C ILE A 108 5.47 6.64 7.75
N TYR A 109 5.08 7.90 7.67
CA TYR A 109 4.23 8.56 8.64
C TYR A 109 2.84 8.69 8.05
N TYR A 110 1.86 8.05 8.70
CA TYR A 110 0.45 8.12 8.37
C TYR A 110 -0.21 9.22 9.18
N ALA A 111 -0.86 10.15 8.52
CA ALA A 111 -1.56 11.25 9.15
C ALA A 111 -3.03 11.32 8.70
N TYR A 112 -3.90 11.68 9.64
CA TYR A 112 -5.34 11.85 9.41
C TYR A 112 -5.76 13.30 9.66
N PRO A 113 -5.49 14.24 8.74
CA PRO A 113 -5.75 15.65 8.91
C PRO A 113 -7.22 15.95 9.22
N GLY A 114 -7.44 16.82 10.21
CA GLY A 114 -8.79 17.19 10.64
C GLY A 114 -9.45 16.16 11.58
N PHE A 115 -8.81 15.03 11.87
CA PHE A 115 -9.25 14.16 12.94
C PHE A 115 -9.07 14.85 14.29
N ARG A 116 -10.11 14.79 15.12
CA ARG A 116 -10.05 15.24 16.52
C ARG A 116 -10.56 14.11 17.39
N SER A 117 -9.71 13.62 18.26
CA SER A 117 -10.09 12.58 19.23
C SER A 117 -11.11 13.15 20.22
N ALA A 118 -12.28 12.52 20.30
CA ALA A 118 -13.23 12.74 21.36
C ALA A 118 -12.75 12.08 22.67
N PRO A 119 -13.32 12.43 23.84
CA PRO A 119 -13.00 11.74 25.08
C PRO A 119 -13.12 10.22 24.93
N GLY A 120 -12.06 9.49 25.27
CA GLY A 120 -11.95 8.04 25.11
C GLY A 120 -11.52 7.54 23.72
N GLN A 121 -11.34 8.43 22.73
CA GLN A 121 -10.71 8.12 21.46
C GLN A 121 -9.19 8.39 21.52
N PHE A 122 -8.45 7.69 20.66
CA PHE A 122 -7.01 7.82 20.54
C PHE A 122 -6.65 8.44 19.19
N ASP A 123 -5.50 9.08 19.15
CA ASP A 123 -4.89 9.57 17.93
C ASP A 123 -4.72 8.44 16.92
N LEU A 124 -4.97 8.72 15.65
CA LEU A 124 -4.88 7.75 14.56
C LEU A 124 -3.52 7.78 13.87
N ASP A 125 -2.79 8.89 13.99
CA ASP A 125 -1.50 9.07 13.35
C ASP A 125 -0.47 8.09 13.90
N TYR A 126 0.34 7.50 13.03
CA TYR A 126 1.39 6.55 13.42
C TYR A 126 2.51 6.49 12.39
N THR A 127 3.60 5.85 12.77
CA THR A 127 4.78 5.64 11.90
C THR A 127 5.06 4.15 11.76
N GLU A 128 5.45 3.72 10.56
CA GLU A 128 6.02 2.41 10.30
C GLU A 128 7.42 2.53 9.68
N VAL A 129 8.31 1.64 10.07
CA VAL A 129 9.56 1.35 9.36
C VAL A 129 9.35 0.09 8.54
N MET A 130 9.79 0.10 7.30
CA MET A 130 9.58 -1.00 6.36
C MET A 130 10.87 -1.49 5.75
N LEU A 131 10.93 -2.78 5.52
CA LEU A 131 11.89 -3.45 4.65
C LEU A 131 11.12 -4.23 3.60
N LYS A 132 11.39 -3.93 2.33
CA LYS A 132 10.85 -4.69 1.21
C LYS A 132 11.98 -5.35 0.43
N ALA A 133 11.72 -6.53 -0.08
CA ALA A 133 12.60 -7.27 -0.98
C ALA A 133 11.80 -7.66 -2.22
N THR A 134 12.37 -7.41 -3.40
CA THR A 134 11.78 -7.83 -4.67
C THR A 134 12.86 -8.54 -5.48
N ARG A 135 12.57 -9.75 -5.91
CA ARG A 135 13.43 -10.50 -6.83
C ARG A 135 12.70 -10.74 -8.15
N GLU A 136 13.31 -10.30 -9.23
CA GLU A 136 12.85 -10.61 -10.57
C GLU A 136 13.45 -11.92 -11.05
N ILE A 137 12.60 -12.83 -11.56
CA ILE A 137 12.96 -14.09 -12.17
C ILE A 137 12.27 -14.13 -13.52
N ASP A 138 13.05 -13.95 -14.60
CA ASP A 138 12.55 -13.74 -15.97
C ASP A 138 11.55 -12.54 -16.02
N SER A 139 10.28 -12.83 -16.27
CA SER A 139 9.19 -11.85 -16.29
C SER A 139 8.32 -11.85 -15.02
N HIS A 140 8.68 -12.68 -14.03
CA HIS A 140 7.94 -12.84 -12.79
C HIS A 140 8.63 -12.11 -11.64
N LYS A 141 7.89 -11.75 -10.59
CA LYS A 141 8.44 -11.11 -9.40
C LYS A 141 8.05 -11.89 -8.15
N LEU A 142 9.01 -12.08 -7.25
CA LEU A 142 8.77 -12.51 -5.88
C LEU A 142 8.94 -11.29 -4.96
N LEU A 143 8.04 -11.15 -3.99
CA LEU A 143 8.00 -10.01 -3.09
C LEU A 143 7.93 -10.48 -1.64
N ALA A 144 8.61 -9.72 -0.77
CA ALA A 144 8.49 -9.86 0.68
C ALA A 144 8.48 -8.48 1.31
N THR A 145 7.68 -8.29 2.36
CA THR A 145 7.59 -7.05 3.12
C THR A 145 7.59 -7.36 4.61
N LEU A 146 8.36 -6.60 5.35
CA LEU A 146 8.30 -6.49 6.81
C LEU A 146 8.02 -5.03 7.15
N ALA A 147 7.02 -4.78 7.99
CA ALA A 147 6.75 -3.46 8.55
C ALA A 147 6.64 -3.55 10.08
N TRP A 148 7.17 -2.54 10.76
CA TRP A 148 7.16 -2.42 12.21
C TRP A 148 6.75 -1.01 12.63
N SER A 149 5.82 -0.92 13.56
CA SER A 149 5.40 0.33 14.21
C SER A 149 5.60 0.23 15.71
N PRO A 150 6.21 1.22 16.37
CA PRO A 150 6.31 1.24 17.82
C PRO A 150 4.96 1.50 18.49
N ASP A 151 4.08 2.25 17.83
CA ASP A 151 2.73 2.55 18.32
C ASP A 151 1.78 2.69 17.11
N PHE A 152 1.16 1.58 16.75
CA PHE A 152 0.33 1.42 15.56
C PHE A 152 -1.00 2.17 15.66
N PHE A 153 -1.75 2.24 14.57
CA PHE A 153 -3.04 2.91 14.41
C PHE A 153 -3.90 2.89 15.68
N GLY A 154 -4.44 4.04 16.10
CA GLY A 154 -5.29 4.17 17.28
C GLY A 154 -4.57 3.94 18.60
N ARG A 155 -3.23 4.14 18.65
CA ARG A 155 -2.39 3.90 19.83
C ARG A 155 -2.47 2.44 20.31
N SER A 156 -2.54 1.52 19.39
CA SER A 156 -2.70 0.09 19.68
C SER A 156 -1.40 -0.61 20.08
N GLY A 157 -0.32 0.15 20.28
CA GLY A 157 0.99 -0.36 20.69
C GLY A 157 1.76 -0.93 19.52
N THR A 158 2.73 -1.77 19.78
CA THR A 158 3.57 -2.33 18.72
C THR A 158 2.76 -3.09 17.69
N GLY A 159 2.95 -2.74 16.41
CA GLY A 159 2.44 -3.46 15.25
C GLY A 159 3.57 -4.08 14.45
N ILE A 160 3.40 -5.32 14.00
CA ILE A 160 4.32 -6.00 13.08
C ILE A 160 3.50 -6.59 11.94
N TYR A 161 3.95 -6.36 10.71
CA TYR A 161 3.34 -6.94 9.52
C TYR A 161 4.38 -7.65 8.68
N VAL A 162 4.06 -8.85 8.24
CA VAL A 162 4.88 -9.62 7.29
C VAL A 162 4.00 -10.03 6.13
N GLU A 163 4.48 -9.84 4.92
CA GLU A 163 3.79 -10.24 3.70
C GLU A 163 4.75 -10.91 2.73
N GLY A 164 4.28 -11.93 2.05
CA GLY A 164 4.93 -12.54 0.89
C GLY A 164 3.99 -12.57 -0.30
N GLY A 165 4.57 -12.59 -1.51
CA GLY A 165 3.74 -12.64 -2.71
C GLY A 165 4.52 -12.87 -3.99
N ALA A 166 3.76 -13.01 -5.08
CA ALA A 166 4.31 -13.14 -6.41
C ALA A 166 3.45 -12.38 -7.43
N ASP A 167 4.12 -11.84 -8.46
CA ASP A 167 3.52 -11.32 -9.68
C ASP A 167 3.93 -12.21 -10.85
N ILE A 168 2.96 -12.81 -11.49
CA ILE A 168 3.15 -13.74 -12.61
C ILE A 168 2.72 -13.03 -13.89
N ALA A 169 3.67 -12.80 -14.78
CA ALA A 169 3.36 -12.29 -16.12
C ALA A 169 2.62 -13.36 -16.91
N LEU A 170 1.51 -12.96 -17.52
CA LEU A 170 0.67 -13.81 -18.36
C LEU A 170 0.66 -13.27 -19.80
N PRO A 171 0.20 -14.07 -20.80
CA PRO A 171 0.02 -13.60 -22.16
C PRO A 171 -0.88 -12.36 -22.24
N MET A 172 -0.76 -11.60 -23.32
CA MET A 172 -1.54 -10.38 -23.62
C MET A 172 -1.37 -9.28 -22.56
N GLU A 173 -0.17 -9.17 -21.98
CA GLU A 173 0.20 -8.16 -20.96
C GLU A 173 -0.60 -8.23 -19.65
N PHE A 174 -1.26 -9.35 -19.37
CA PHE A 174 -1.86 -9.56 -18.07
C PHE A 174 -0.79 -9.88 -17.02
N THR A 175 -1.03 -9.42 -15.79
CA THR A 175 -0.26 -9.80 -14.61
C THR A 175 -1.22 -10.37 -13.56
N LEU A 176 -0.92 -11.57 -13.06
CA LEU A 176 -1.59 -12.19 -11.94
C LEU A 176 -0.77 -11.97 -10.68
N ALA A 177 -1.32 -11.29 -9.68
CA ALA A 177 -0.67 -11.00 -8.41
C ALA A 177 -1.34 -11.77 -7.27
N GLY A 178 -0.55 -12.45 -6.45
CA GLY A 178 -0.99 -13.11 -5.23
C GLY A 178 -0.24 -12.56 -4.02
N ARG A 179 -0.92 -12.33 -2.90
CA ARG A 179 -0.32 -11.86 -1.63
C ARG A 179 -0.92 -12.61 -0.47
N ILE A 180 -0.10 -12.84 0.54
CA ILE A 180 -0.52 -13.33 1.85
C ILE A 180 0.31 -12.62 2.91
N GLY A 181 -0.34 -12.09 3.94
CA GLY A 181 0.31 -11.36 5.02
C GLY A 181 -0.30 -11.66 6.37
N HIS A 182 0.46 -11.37 7.42
CA HIS A 182 0.01 -11.48 8.80
C HIS A 182 0.31 -10.19 9.57
N GLN A 183 -0.68 -9.68 10.28
CA GLN A 183 -0.58 -8.52 11.15
C GLN A 183 -0.66 -8.97 12.62
N TRP A 184 0.37 -8.63 13.40
CA TRP A 184 0.38 -8.73 14.87
C TRP A 184 0.18 -7.35 15.47
N ILE A 185 -0.63 -7.24 16.54
CA ILE A 185 -0.98 -5.97 17.17
C ILE A 185 -0.98 -6.17 18.70
N GLN A 186 -0.18 -5.39 19.39
CA GLN A 186 0.00 -5.54 20.84
C GLN A 186 -1.29 -5.36 21.64
N ARG A 187 -2.17 -4.43 21.24
CA ARG A 187 -3.42 -4.11 21.91
C ARG A 187 -4.62 -4.27 20.98
N ASN A 188 -4.94 -5.51 20.68
CA ASN A 188 -6.01 -5.90 19.75
C ASN A 188 -7.36 -5.26 20.07
N VAL A 189 -7.73 -5.18 21.37
CA VAL A 189 -8.99 -4.53 21.80
C VAL A 189 -9.03 -3.05 21.38
N ARG A 190 -7.89 -2.35 21.42
CA ARG A 190 -7.80 -0.95 21.02
C ARG A 190 -7.83 -0.78 19.50
N PHE A 191 -7.19 -1.66 18.78
CA PHE A 191 -7.23 -1.70 17.32
C PHE A 191 -8.64 -2.06 16.79
N GLY A 192 -9.35 -2.92 17.51
CA GLY A 192 -10.69 -3.36 17.16
C GLY A 192 -10.72 -4.64 16.31
N ALA A 193 -9.61 -5.35 16.18
CA ALA A 193 -9.51 -6.68 15.58
C ALA A 193 -8.41 -7.50 16.26
N PRO A 194 -8.46 -8.84 16.23
CA PRO A 194 -7.36 -9.70 16.68
C PRO A 194 -6.16 -9.57 15.72
N ASP A 195 -5.06 -10.23 16.03
CA ASP A 195 -4.02 -10.56 15.05
C ASP A 195 -4.66 -11.34 13.91
N TYR A 196 -4.26 -11.04 12.67
CA TYR A 196 -4.98 -11.61 11.53
C TYR A 196 -4.09 -11.87 10.32
N LEU A 197 -4.54 -12.85 9.53
CA LEU A 197 -4.09 -13.08 8.16
C LEU A 197 -4.94 -12.29 7.18
N ASN A 198 -4.29 -11.77 6.15
CA ASN A 198 -4.96 -11.25 4.96
C ASN A 198 -4.37 -11.91 3.71
N TRP A 199 -5.17 -12.03 2.68
CA TRP A 199 -4.72 -12.53 1.37
C TRP A 199 -5.45 -11.83 0.24
N SER A 200 -4.82 -11.85 -0.92
CA SER A 200 -5.43 -11.33 -2.14
C SER A 200 -4.96 -12.08 -3.37
N ILE A 201 -5.82 -12.07 -4.37
CA ILE A 201 -5.50 -12.44 -5.73
C ILE A 201 -6.07 -11.38 -6.66
N ALA A 202 -5.24 -10.86 -7.58
CA ALA A 202 -5.66 -9.80 -8.49
C ALA A 202 -5.09 -10.02 -9.87
N ILE A 203 -5.82 -9.60 -10.88
CA ILE A 203 -5.35 -9.56 -12.26
C ILE A 203 -5.34 -8.11 -12.73
N SER A 204 -4.28 -7.72 -13.43
CA SER A 204 -4.16 -6.37 -13.99
C SER A 204 -3.69 -6.43 -15.43
N ARG A 205 -3.98 -5.33 -16.16
CA ARG A 205 -3.53 -5.14 -17.54
C ARG A 205 -3.33 -3.66 -17.82
N PRO A 206 -2.23 -3.28 -18.50
CA PRO A 206 -2.11 -1.95 -19.09
C PRO A 206 -3.16 -1.74 -20.17
N LEU A 207 -3.73 -0.54 -20.20
CA LEU A 207 -4.70 -0.08 -21.19
C LEU A 207 -4.07 1.02 -22.04
N VAL A 208 -4.84 1.51 -23.02
CA VAL A 208 -4.44 2.66 -23.83
C VAL A 208 -4.16 3.89 -22.96
N ALA A 209 -3.34 4.80 -23.47
CA ALA A 209 -2.97 6.06 -22.82
C ALA A 209 -2.29 5.91 -21.45
N GLY A 210 -1.62 4.78 -21.18
CA GLY A 210 -0.85 4.56 -19.96
C GLY A 210 -1.70 4.26 -18.71
N PHE A 211 -3.00 4.01 -18.86
CA PHE A 211 -3.83 3.52 -17.77
C PHE A 211 -3.54 2.05 -17.46
N THR A 212 -3.71 1.66 -16.20
CA THR A 212 -3.72 0.26 -15.76
C THR A 212 -5.04 -0.03 -15.07
N LEU A 213 -5.71 -1.08 -15.52
CA LEU A 213 -6.90 -1.62 -14.85
C LEU A 213 -6.50 -2.85 -14.04
N ALA A 214 -6.92 -2.89 -12.78
CA ALA A 214 -6.76 -4.05 -11.91
C ALA A 214 -8.10 -4.46 -11.31
N VAL A 215 -8.32 -5.78 -11.21
CA VAL A 215 -9.47 -6.39 -10.54
C VAL A 215 -8.94 -7.44 -9.59
N GLY A 216 -9.33 -7.38 -8.32
CA GLY A 216 -8.83 -8.31 -7.32
C GLY A 216 -9.90 -8.73 -6.32
N TYR A 217 -9.65 -9.88 -5.70
CA TYR A 217 -10.35 -10.40 -4.53
C TYR A 217 -9.42 -10.27 -3.33
N TYR A 218 -9.96 -9.77 -2.24
CA TYR A 218 -9.24 -9.49 -1.00
C TYR A 218 -10.05 -10.01 0.19
N ASP A 219 -9.36 -10.58 1.16
CA ASP A 219 -10.02 -11.17 2.32
C ASP A 219 -9.10 -11.19 3.54
N THR A 220 -9.70 -11.39 4.70
CA THR A 220 -9.02 -11.61 5.98
C THR A 220 -9.67 -12.78 6.73
N ASN A 221 -8.97 -13.36 7.70
CA ASN A 221 -9.55 -14.35 8.60
C ASN A 221 -10.32 -13.72 9.78
N VAL A 222 -10.54 -12.40 9.77
CA VAL A 222 -11.27 -11.70 10.83
C VAL A 222 -12.77 -11.90 10.64
N SER A 223 -13.42 -12.58 11.57
CA SER A 223 -14.87 -12.71 11.54
C SER A 223 -15.57 -11.36 11.76
N ARG A 224 -16.82 -11.24 11.30
CA ARG A 224 -17.59 -10.00 11.51
C ARG A 224 -17.70 -9.61 12.98
N ALA A 225 -17.84 -10.58 13.88
CA ALA A 225 -17.93 -10.31 15.33
C ALA A 225 -16.63 -9.72 15.90
N GLN A 226 -15.50 -10.05 15.31
CA GLN A 226 -14.17 -9.56 15.70
C GLN A 226 -13.75 -8.26 15.01
N CYS A 227 -14.49 -7.81 14.01
CA CYS A 227 -14.16 -6.66 13.17
C CYS A 227 -14.82 -5.39 13.68
N GLY A 228 -14.09 -4.57 14.45
CA GLY A 228 -14.51 -3.24 14.88
C GLY A 228 -15.90 -3.18 15.52
N GLY A 229 -16.28 -4.18 16.31
CA GLY A 229 -17.60 -4.24 16.94
C GLY A 229 -18.73 -4.68 16.00
N GLY A 230 -18.45 -5.56 15.03
CA GLY A 230 -19.47 -6.13 14.13
C GLY A 230 -19.56 -5.48 12.77
N GLN A 231 -18.55 -4.71 12.37
CA GLN A 231 -18.49 -4.08 11.06
C GLN A 231 -18.19 -5.09 9.93
N THR A 232 -18.45 -4.66 8.70
CA THR A 232 -18.17 -5.44 7.48
C THR A 232 -16.87 -5.04 6.79
N ILE A 233 -16.07 -4.16 7.39
CA ILE A 233 -14.84 -3.64 6.78
C ILE A 233 -13.74 -4.71 6.61
N CYS A 234 -13.78 -5.79 7.39
CA CYS A 234 -12.86 -6.93 7.28
C CYS A 234 -13.41 -8.08 6.40
N ALA A 235 -14.64 -7.95 5.87
CA ALA A 235 -15.27 -9.01 5.08
C ALA A 235 -14.62 -9.13 3.69
N PRO A 236 -14.71 -10.32 3.07
CA PRO A 236 -14.19 -10.54 1.71
C PRO A 236 -14.83 -9.59 0.70
N ARG A 237 -14.05 -9.16 -0.28
CA ARG A 237 -14.53 -8.22 -1.31
C ARG A 237 -13.75 -8.27 -2.60
N ALA A 238 -14.45 -7.92 -3.68
CA ALA A 238 -13.82 -7.57 -4.92
C ALA A 238 -13.52 -6.06 -4.95
N MET A 239 -12.38 -5.69 -5.55
CA MET A 239 -12.00 -4.30 -5.77
C MET A 239 -11.55 -4.12 -7.23
N VAL A 240 -11.98 -3.02 -7.82
CA VAL A 240 -11.52 -2.56 -9.14
C VAL A 240 -10.74 -1.28 -8.94
N THR A 241 -9.57 -1.18 -9.56
CA THR A 241 -8.72 0.01 -9.53
C THR A 241 -8.34 0.40 -10.95
N LEU A 242 -8.46 1.68 -11.25
CA LEU A 242 -7.93 2.30 -12.45
C LEU A 242 -6.90 3.35 -12.04
N SER A 243 -5.69 3.24 -12.55
CA SER A 243 -4.60 4.17 -12.22
C SER A 243 -3.82 4.56 -13.45
N ARG A 244 -3.07 5.65 -13.34
CA ARG A 244 -2.15 6.10 -14.39
C ARG A 244 -0.95 6.81 -13.78
N PRO A 245 0.27 6.27 -13.90
CA PRO A 245 1.48 7.01 -13.54
C PRO A 245 1.80 8.11 -14.59
N PHE A 246 2.42 9.20 -14.13
CA PHE A 246 2.93 10.32 -14.94
C PHE A 246 4.36 10.66 -14.55
#